data_66eef405920c071083725de406588310
#
_entry.id   66eef405920c071083725de406588310
#
_cell.length_a   1.000
_cell.length_b   1.000
_cell.length_c   1.000
_cell.angle_alpha   90.00
_cell.angle_beta   90.00
_cell.angle_gamma   90.00
#
_symmetry.space_group_name_H-M   'P 1'
#
loop_
_entity.id
_entity.type
_entity.pdbx_description
1 polymer ?
#
loop_
_entity_poly.entity_id
_entity_poly.type
_entity_poly.pdbx_seq_one_letter_code
_entity_poly.pdbx_strand_id
1 'polypeptide(L)'
;KQTGHPSRKGSGVLCFLRGKVINMDIGVSGNGQIQGVAAEDIVAVRSNVIINKDCLAALKEMPDKSVDCCITSPPYYGLRDYGVEGQIGREATPEQYVERLAEVFAQLYRVLSDSGTFWLNISDSYFGTGSKGACLDPKNPKGRNGQKVSLTQNVRGCKNKDMIGIPWMVAFALRDSGWYLRSDIIWQKGNAMPENVKDRPTRSYEHVFLFSKSSRYYYDASAIAEPIASGTAARYMRGRSDSNKYSVAVPGQGNGKVQGINRPRKQGEIKKDDISQYRNSRDVWLINTVAYRGAHFAAFPPNLALKCILAGCPENGIVIDPFFGSGTTGMVAAENGRRYIGIELNPEYCILAAERIGGVQIEH
;
A
#
# COMPACT_ATOMS: atom_id res chain seq x y z
N LYS A 1 29.42 -35.17 -3.06
CA LYS A 1 29.03 -33.75 -2.96
C LYS A 1 27.51 -33.72 -2.89
N GLN A 2 26.97 -33.61 -1.67
CA GLN A 2 25.54 -33.50 -1.41
C GLN A 2 25.15 -32.02 -1.60
N THR A 3 24.23 -31.77 -2.50
CA THR A 3 23.56 -30.49 -2.66
C THR A 3 22.32 -30.51 -1.75
N GLY A 4 22.41 -29.81 -0.62
CA GLY A 4 21.27 -29.63 0.28
C GLY A 4 20.20 -28.74 -0.35
N HIS A 5 18.99 -29.26 -0.45
CA HIS A 5 17.80 -28.45 -0.71
C HIS A 5 17.50 -27.56 0.50
N PRO A 6 17.10 -26.30 0.30
CA PRO A 6 16.63 -25.47 1.42
C PRO A 6 15.31 -26.03 1.96
N SER A 7 15.25 -26.20 3.28
CA SER A 7 14.12 -26.69 4.05
C SER A 7 12.85 -25.87 3.77
N ARG A 8 11.71 -26.57 3.59
CA ARG A 8 10.36 -26.01 3.55
C ARG A 8 10.14 -25.13 4.79
N LYS A 9 9.94 -23.83 4.59
CA LYS A 9 9.49 -22.92 5.65
C LYS A 9 8.04 -23.31 5.99
N GLY A 10 7.82 -23.75 7.22
CA GLY A 10 6.50 -24.12 7.72
C GLY A 10 5.56 -22.91 7.75
N SER A 11 4.27 -23.15 7.54
CA SER A 11 3.21 -22.17 7.79
C SER A 11 3.16 -21.89 9.30
N GLY A 12 3.53 -20.69 9.73
CA GLY A 12 3.42 -20.27 11.11
C GLY A 12 1.96 -19.94 11.45
N VAL A 13 1.49 -20.44 12.60
CA VAL A 13 0.16 -20.13 13.14
C VAL A 13 0.31 -19.07 14.23
N LEU A 14 -0.39 -17.95 14.09
CA LEU A 14 -0.41 -16.88 15.08
C LEU A 14 -1.58 -17.11 16.03
N CYS A 15 -1.30 -17.21 17.34
CA CYS A 15 -2.33 -17.38 18.37
C CYS A 15 -2.51 -16.10 19.16
N PHE A 16 -3.76 -15.67 19.41
CA PHE A 16 -4.08 -14.55 20.26
C PHE A 16 -4.54 -15.03 21.63
N LEU A 17 -3.83 -14.63 22.68
CA LEU A 17 -4.21 -14.86 24.06
C LEU A 17 -4.42 -13.53 24.75
N ARG A 18 -5.66 -13.23 25.18
CA ARG A 18 -6.04 -12.01 25.93
C ARG A 18 -5.42 -10.70 25.37
N GLY A 19 -5.52 -10.51 24.05
CA GLY A 19 -5.01 -9.31 23.38
C GLY A 19 -3.49 -9.24 23.20
N LYS A 20 -2.76 -10.34 23.43
CA LYS A 20 -1.33 -10.48 23.09
C LYS A 20 -1.15 -11.48 21.96
N VAL A 21 -0.31 -11.10 21.01
CA VAL A 21 0.12 -11.96 19.89
C VAL A 21 1.22 -12.89 20.41
N ILE A 22 1.01 -14.20 20.33
CA ILE A 22 2.03 -15.20 20.65
C ILE A 22 2.38 -15.95 19.37
N ASN A 23 3.65 -15.94 19.01
CA ASN A 23 4.20 -16.70 17.89
C ASN A 23 4.48 -18.12 18.39
N MET A 24 3.78 -19.12 17.88
CA MET A 24 4.07 -20.52 18.16
C MET A 24 4.44 -21.23 16.85
N ASP A 25 5.65 -21.75 16.78
CA ASP A 25 6.00 -22.77 15.82
C ASP A 25 5.37 -24.09 16.29
N ILE A 26 4.20 -24.44 15.74
CA ILE A 26 3.54 -25.69 16.08
C ILE A 26 4.15 -26.79 15.21
N GLY A 27 5.09 -27.52 15.76
CA GLY A 27 5.41 -28.86 15.29
C GLY A 27 4.19 -29.74 15.54
N VAL A 28 3.53 -30.24 14.50
CA VAL A 28 2.40 -31.17 14.62
C VAL A 28 2.94 -32.50 15.11
N SER A 29 2.90 -32.75 16.41
CA SER A 29 2.97 -34.08 16.98
C SER A 29 1.55 -34.65 17.12
N GLY A 30 1.37 -35.89 16.81
CA GLY A 30 0.12 -36.58 16.47
C GLY A 30 -1.00 -36.71 17.52
N ASN A 31 -1.10 -35.83 18.51
CA ASN A 31 -2.25 -35.74 19.41
C ASN A 31 -2.48 -34.31 19.82
N GLY A 32 -3.40 -33.64 19.15
CA GLY A 32 -3.71 -32.21 19.20
C GLY A 32 -4.21 -31.66 20.54
N GLN A 33 -3.48 -31.83 21.63
CA GLN A 33 -3.77 -31.15 22.90
C GLN A 33 -2.61 -30.22 23.28
N ILE A 34 -2.89 -28.91 23.25
CA ILE A 34 -2.03 -27.87 23.84
C ILE A 34 -2.36 -27.84 25.34
N GLN A 35 -1.42 -28.26 26.20
CA GLN A 35 -1.63 -28.24 27.65
C GLN A 35 -1.74 -26.79 28.14
N GLY A 36 -2.85 -26.42 28.75
CA GLY A 36 -3.01 -25.25 29.60
C GLY A 36 -3.80 -24.06 29.05
N VAL A 37 -4.40 -24.14 27.85
CA VAL A 37 -5.28 -23.08 27.30
C VAL A 37 -6.54 -23.74 26.76
N ALA A 38 -7.72 -23.22 27.15
CA ALA A 38 -8.98 -23.69 26.56
C ALA A 38 -8.96 -23.42 25.06
N ALA A 39 -9.30 -24.42 24.25
CA ALA A 39 -9.27 -24.34 22.79
C ALA A 39 -10.17 -23.20 22.22
N GLU A 40 -11.11 -22.73 23.02
CA GLU A 40 -12.07 -21.67 22.68
C GLU A 40 -11.45 -20.25 22.70
N ASP A 41 -10.28 -20.06 23.34
CA ASP A 41 -9.61 -18.77 23.46
C ASP A 41 -8.50 -18.53 22.42
N ILE A 42 -8.22 -19.51 21.55
CA ILE A 42 -7.15 -19.44 20.56
C ILE A 42 -7.74 -19.23 19.18
N VAL A 43 -7.77 -17.98 18.72
CA VAL A 43 -8.06 -17.69 17.32
C VAL A 43 -6.76 -17.66 16.56
N ALA A 44 -6.46 -18.72 15.83
CA ALA A 44 -5.27 -18.81 15.01
C ALA A 44 -5.50 -18.11 13.67
N VAL A 45 -4.72 -17.07 13.38
CA VAL A 45 -4.71 -16.44 12.04
C VAL A 45 -3.68 -17.16 11.18
N ARG A 46 -4.17 -17.84 10.14
CA ARG A 46 -3.28 -18.42 9.14
C ARG A 46 -2.60 -17.30 8.36
N SER A 47 -1.33 -17.45 8.09
CA SER A 47 -0.53 -16.51 7.32
C SER A 47 0.29 -17.25 6.27
N ASN A 48 0.80 -16.51 5.30
CA ASN A 48 1.40 -17.02 4.07
C ASN A 48 0.40 -17.85 3.25
N VAL A 49 -0.80 -17.30 3.08
CA VAL A 49 -1.92 -17.92 2.38
C VAL A 49 -2.52 -16.97 1.35
N ILE A 50 -3.16 -17.55 0.35
CA ILE A 50 -3.99 -16.84 -0.63
C ILE A 50 -5.42 -17.34 -0.42
N ILE A 51 -6.36 -16.43 -0.19
CA ILE A 51 -7.78 -16.72 0.00
C ILE A 51 -8.51 -16.37 -1.30
N ASN A 52 -9.06 -17.39 -1.98
CA ASN A 52 -9.86 -17.17 -3.17
C ASN A 52 -11.31 -16.88 -2.80
N LYS A 53 -11.62 -15.62 -2.53
CA LYS A 53 -12.93 -15.17 -2.06
C LYS A 53 -13.16 -13.69 -2.38
N ASP A 54 -14.41 -13.23 -2.31
CA ASP A 54 -14.73 -11.79 -2.24
C ASP A 54 -14.03 -11.17 -1.03
N CYS A 55 -13.40 -10.01 -1.25
CA CYS A 55 -12.57 -9.36 -0.23
C CYS A 55 -13.36 -8.95 1.01
N LEU A 56 -14.60 -8.47 0.84
CA LEU A 56 -15.47 -8.10 1.96
C LEU A 56 -15.90 -9.32 2.77
N ALA A 57 -16.24 -10.42 2.08
CA ALA A 57 -16.59 -11.68 2.73
C ALA A 57 -15.41 -12.27 3.51
N ALA A 58 -14.24 -12.33 2.90
CA ALA A 58 -13.04 -12.83 3.56
C ALA A 58 -12.64 -11.99 4.78
N LEU A 59 -12.63 -10.66 4.65
CA LEU A 59 -12.31 -9.76 5.76
C LEU A 59 -13.29 -9.91 6.94
N LYS A 60 -14.59 -10.17 6.71
CA LYS A 60 -15.59 -10.38 7.77
C LYS A 60 -15.29 -11.61 8.62
N GLU A 61 -14.66 -12.63 8.07
CA GLU A 61 -14.30 -13.87 8.76
C GLU A 61 -12.99 -13.76 9.56
N MET A 62 -12.18 -12.74 9.29
CA MET A 62 -10.92 -12.52 9.99
C MET A 62 -11.13 -11.95 11.39
N PRO A 63 -10.28 -12.34 12.37
CA PRO A 63 -10.33 -11.77 13.70
C PRO A 63 -9.95 -10.29 13.72
N ASP A 64 -10.46 -9.57 14.73
CA ASP A 64 -10.08 -8.19 15.00
C ASP A 64 -8.58 -8.08 15.27
N LYS A 65 -7.96 -6.98 14.80
CA LYS A 65 -6.57 -6.61 15.11
C LYS A 65 -5.54 -7.70 14.77
N SER A 66 -5.81 -8.48 13.73
CA SER A 66 -5.04 -9.67 13.35
C SER A 66 -3.92 -9.42 12.35
N VAL A 67 -3.86 -8.23 11.75
CA VAL A 67 -2.84 -7.86 10.75
C VAL A 67 -2.17 -6.54 11.12
N ASP A 68 -0.91 -6.36 10.69
CA ASP A 68 -0.09 -5.21 11.09
C ASP A 68 -0.02 -4.12 10.01
N CYS A 69 -0.15 -4.51 8.75
CA CYS A 69 -0.02 -3.60 7.62
C CYS A 69 -0.94 -4.05 6.49
N CYS A 70 -1.56 -3.09 5.81
CA CYS A 70 -2.23 -3.33 4.53
C CYS A 70 -1.53 -2.54 3.44
N ILE A 71 -1.27 -3.19 2.31
CA ILE A 71 -0.80 -2.54 1.09
C ILE A 71 -1.63 -3.06 -0.05
N THR A 72 -2.31 -2.18 -0.75
CA THR A 72 -3.22 -2.63 -1.79
C THR A 72 -3.46 -1.58 -2.88
N SER A 73 -3.89 -2.06 -4.02
CA SER A 73 -4.39 -1.26 -5.14
C SER A 73 -5.70 -1.88 -5.62
N PRO A 74 -6.85 -1.31 -5.25
CA PRO A 74 -8.14 -1.83 -5.68
C PRO A 74 -8.31 -1.70 -7.20
N PRO A 75 -9.23 -2.43 -7.83
CA PRO A 75 -9.63 -2.17 -9.21
C PRO A 75 -10.05 -0.71 -9.38
N TYR A 76 -9.46 0.00 -10.35
CA TYR A 76 -9.74 1.42 -10.56
C TYR A 76 -11.10 1.62 -11.25
N TYR A 77 -11.82 2.65 -10.83
CA TYR A 77 -13.14 2.98 -11.36
C TYR A 77 -13.13 3.13 -12.87
N GLY A 78 -13.98 2.35 -13.53
CA GLY A 78 -14.20 2.41 -14.96
C GLY A 78 -12.99 2.05 -15.85
N LEU A 79 -11.91 1.49 -15.28
CA LEU A 79 -10.69 1.25 -16.05
C LEU A 79 -10.65 -0.15 -16.67
N ARG A 80 -11.09 -1.19 -15.97
CA ARG A 80 -10.93 -2.58 -16.42
C ARG A 80 -12.10 -3.47 -16.06
N ASP A 81 -12.37 -4.41 -16.98
CA ASP A 81 -13.19 -5.57 -16.73
C ASP A 81 -12.29 -6.78 -16.54
N TYR A 82 -12.33 -7.38 -15.37
CA TYR A 82 -11.59 -8.61 -15.05
C TYR A 82 -12.39 -9.86 -15.35
N GLY A 83 -13.65 -9.72 -15.80
CA GLY A 83 -14.51 -10.83 -16.21
C GLY A 83 -15.02 -11.69 -15.06
N VAL A 84 -15.00 -11.20 -13.83
CA VAL A 84 -15.46 -11.92 -12.64
C VAL A 84 -16.67 -11.19 -12.06
N GLU A 85 -17.74 -11.96 -11.76
CA GLU A 85 -18.92 -11.42 -11.12
C GLU A 85 -18.60 -10.86 -9.73
N GLY A 86 -19.19 -9.72 -9.36
CA GLY A 86 -18.94 -9.06 -8.07
C GLY A 86 -17.66 -8.20 -8.02
N GLN A 87 -16.91 -8.08 -9.14
CA GLN A 87 -15.74 -7.20 -9.16
C GLN A 87 -16.10 -5.75 -8.84
N ILE A 88 -15.24 -5.09 -8.08
CA ILE A 88 -15.27 -3.65 -7.82
C ILE A 88 -14.67 -2.89 -9.01
N GLY A 89 -15.09 -1.62 -9.20
CA GLY A 89 -14.60 -0.74 -10.26
C GLY A 89 -15.50 -0.65 -11.48
N ARG A 90 -16.70 -1.25 -11.42
CA ARG A 90 -17.72 -1.20 -12.48
C ARG A 90 -19.06 -0.62 -12.01
N GLU A 91 -19.08 -0.01 -10.87
CA GLU A 91 -20.25 0.65 -10.32
C GLU A 91 -20.79 1.72 -11.27
N ALA A 92 -22.09 1.98 -11.18
CA ALA A 92 -22.76 2.93 -12.07
C ALA A 92 -22.27 4.37 -11.88
N THR A 93 -21.87 4.73 -10.64
CA THR A 93 -21.37 6.07 -10.31
C THR A 93 -20.09 6.00 -9.48
N PRO A 94 -19.26 7.07 -9.50
CA PRO A 94 -18.10 7.16 -8.63
C PRO A 94 -18.44 7.07 -7.14
N GLU A 95 -19.59 7.63 -6.75
CA GLU A 95 -20.06 7.60 -5.36
C GLU A 95 -20.31 6.15 -4.91
N GLN A 96 -20.98 5.35 -5.71
CA GLN A 96 -21.19 3.91 -5.43
C GLN A 96 -19.88 3.14 -5.33
N TYR A 97 -18.91 3.46 -6.19
CA TYR A 97 -17.57 2.88 -6.09
C TYR A 97 -16.87 3.24 -4.78
N VAL A 98 -16.95 4.51 -4.39
CA VAL A 98 -16.37 4.99 -3.11
C VAL A 98 -17.06 4.33 -1.92
N GLU A 99 -18.39 4.21 -1.93
CA GLU A 99 -19.17 3.51 -0.90
C GLU A 99 -18.73 2.04 -0.78
N ARG A 100 -18.61 1.36 -1.93
CA ARG A 100 -18.17 -0.05 -1.95
C ARG A 100 -16.76 -0.24 -1.39
N LEU A 101 -15.83 0.64 -1.73
CA LEU A 101 -14.48 0.62 -1.14
C LEU A 101 -14.51 0.96 0.35
N ALA A 102 -15.34 1.91 0.77
CA ALA A 102 -15.47 2.25 2.18
C ALA A 102 -16.00 1.09 3.03
N GLU A 103 -16.93 0.27 2.50
CA GLU A 103 -17.39 -0.97 3.15
C GLU A 103 -16.24 -1.96 3.35
N VAL A 104 -15.43 -2.21 2.31
CA VAL A 104 -14.27 -3.10 2.40
C VAL A 104 -13.27 -2.58 3.42
N PHE A 105 -12.95 -1.29 3.36
CA PHE A 105 -11.96 -0.70 4.26
C PHE A 105 -12.46 -0.47 5.68
N ALA A 106 -13.77 -0.48 5.92
CA ALA A 106 -14.33 -0.56 7.27
C ALA A 106 -14.02 -1.92 7.92
N GLN A 107 -14.10 -3.03 7.16
CA GLN A 107 -13.66 -4.33 7.68
C GLN A 107 -12.14 -4.39 7.82
N LEU A 108 -11.38 -3.80 6.91
CA LEU A 108 -9.93 -3.65 7.07
C LEU A 108 -9.59 -2.88 8.36
N TYR A 109 -10.32 -1.81 8.68
CA TYR A 109 -10.13 -1.06 9.91
C TYR A 109 -10.28 -1.95 11.15
N ARG A 110 -11.25 -2.86 11.16
CA ARG A 110 -11.46 -3.81 12.24
C ARG A 110 -10.29 -4.80 12.38
N VAL A 111 -9.86 -5.41 11.28
CA VAL A 111 -8.82 -6.47 11.31
C VAL A 111 -7.40 -5.91 11.45
N LEU A 112 -7.16 -4.64 11.13
CA LEU A 112 -5.87 -3.99 11.31
C LEU A 112 -5.59 -3.77 12.81
N SER A 113 -4.36 -3.99 13.25
CA SER A 113 -3.91 -3.71 14.63
C SER A 113 -4.01 -2.22 14.95
N ASP A 114 -4.05 -1.84 16.23
CA ASP A 114 -4.20 -0.45 16.65
C ASP A 114 -3.03 0.44 16.21
N SER A 115 -1.85 -0.15 16.07
CA SER A 115 -0.65 0.51 15.53
C SER A 115 -0.42 0.26 14.05
N GLY A 116 -1.33 -0.43 13.39
CA GLY A 116 -1.18 -0.83 11.99
C GLY A 116 -1.27 0.32 11.00
N THR A 117 -0.71 0.11 9.82
CA THR A 117 -0.70 1.07 8.71
C THR A 117 -1.45 0.54 7.49
N PHE A 118 -2.08 1.44 6.76
CA PHE A 118 -2.76 1.13 5.52
C PHE A 118 -2.25 2.02 4.39
N TRP A 119 -1.72 1.40 3.33
CA TRP A 119 -1.15 2.04 2.16
C TRP A 119 -2.03 1.74 0.95
N LEU A 120 -2.73 2.77 0.47
CA LEU A 120 -3.66 2.68 -0.64
C LEU A 120 -3.07 3.31 -1.90
N ASN A 121 -2.69 2.48 -2.87
CA ASN A 121 -2.35 2.96 -4.20
C ASN A 121 -3.61 3.08 -5.05
N ILE A 122 -3.86 4.26 -5.57
CA ILE A 122 -5.05 4.54 -6.38
C ILE A 122 -4.76 5.62 -7.42
N SER A 123 -5.36 5.47 -8.60
CA SER A 123 -5.27 6.42 -9.68
C SER A 123 -6.64 6.98 -10.06
N ASP A 124 -6.64 8.15 -10.63
CA ASP A 124 -7.86 8.81 -11.08
C ASP A 124 -8.28 8.40 -12.49
N SER A 125 -9.48 8.75 -12.87
CA SER A 125 -10.05 8.56 -14.21
C SER A 125 -10.58 9.89 -14.75
N TYR A 126 -10.79 9.95 -16.07
CA TYR A 126 -11.39 11.10 -16.73
C TYR A 126 -12.79 10.76 -17.23
N PHE A 127 -13.74 11.66 -17.01
CA PHE A 127 -15.10 11.50 -17.49
C PHE A 127 -15.16 11.62 -19.01
N GLY A 128 -15.91 10.74 -19.66
CA GLY A 128 -16.15 10.78 -21.09
C GLY A 128 -15.00 10.36 -22.00
N THR A 129 -13.88 9.85 -21.45
CA THR A 129 -12.71 9.41 -22.25
C THR A 129 -12.79 7.97 -22.75
N GLY A 130 -13.91 7.29 -22.57
CA GLY A 130 -14.13 5.94 -23.09
C GLY A 130 -14.06 5.94 -24.61
N SER A 131 -13.11 5.21 -25.19
CA SER A 131 -13.04 5.01 -26.64
C SER A 131 -14.31 4.34 -27.13
N LYS A 132 -15.09 5.02 -27.97
CA LYS A 132 -16.16 4.43 -28.76
C LYS A 132 -15.53 3.56 -29.86
N GLY A 133 -15.03 2.39 -29.52
CA GLY A 133 -14.50 1.46 -30.50
C GLY A 133 -13.57 0.44 -29.83
N ALA A 134 -13.84 -0.83 -30.11
CA ALA A 134 -12.89 -1.89 -29.84
C ALA A 134 -11.64 -1.62 -30.68
N CYS A 135 -10.58 -1.12 -30.07
CA CYS A 135 -9.28 -1.12 -30.72
C CYS A 135 -8.78 -2.57 -30.70
N LEU A 136 -9.00 -3.26 -31.80
CA LEU A 136 -8.39 -4.57 -32.07
C LEU A 136 -6.90 -4.33 -32.23
N ASP A 137 -6.10 -4.67 -31.22
CA ASP A 137 -4.67 -4.80 -31.39
C ASP A 137 -4.39 -6.13 -32.10
N PRO A 138 -3.95 -6.12 -33.38
CA PRO A 138 -3.70 -7.35 -34.14
C PRO A 138 -2.60 -8.22 -33.49
N LYS A 139 -1.74 -7.62 -32.64
CA LYS A 139 -0.65 -8.30 -31.96
C LYS A 139 -1.08 -8.92 -30.62
N ASN A 140 -2.24 -8.54 -30.12
CA ASN A 140 -2.80 -9.10 -28.88
C ASN A 140 -4.32 -9.26 -28.99
N PRO A 141 -4.81 -10.25 -29.74
CA PRO A 141 -6.23 -10.44 -29.99
C PRO A 141 -7.04 -10.78 -28.72
N LYS A 142 -6.39 -11.18 -27.63
CA LYS A 142 -7.01 -11.38 -26.30
C LYS A 142 -6.85 -10.17 -25.39
N GLY A 143 -5.97 -9.22 -25.70
CA GLY A 143 -5.77 -8.01 -24.93
C GLY A 143 -6.78 -6.94 -25.32
N ARG A 144 -7.50 -6.38 -24.37
CA ARG A 144 -8.51 -5.30 -24.52
C ARG A 144 -9.73 -5.59 -25.42
N ASN A 145 -9.84 -6.76 -26.03
CA ASN A 145 -11.03 -7.16 -26.76
C ASN A 145 -12.20 -7.31 -25.78
N GLY A 146 -13.21 -6.47 -25.92
CA GLY A 146 -14.41 -6.49 -25.08
C GLY A 146 -14.40 -5.52 -23.89
N GLN A 147 -13.33 -4.82 -23.63
CA GLN A 147 -13.32 -3.77 -22.59
C GLN A 147 -14.10 -2.53 -23.09
N LYS A 148 -15.41 -2.65 -23.16
CA LYS A 148 -16.30 -1.50 -23.26
C LYS A 148 -16.38 -0.83 -21.89
N VAL A 149 -15.37 -0.08 -21.53
CA VAL A 149 -15.50 0.83 -20.40
C VAL A 149 -16.11 2.11 -20.94
N SER A 150 -17.40 2.17 -20.93
CA SER A 150 -18.12 3.41 -21.19
C SER A 150 -18.43 4.06 -19.85
N LEU A 151 -17.60 4.98 -19.42
CA LEU A 151 -17.94 5.95 -18.39
C LEU A 151 -18.95 6.97 -18.96
N THR A 152 -19.95 6.50 -19.69
CA THR A 152 -20.99 7.35 -20.29
C THR A 152 -22.14 7.65 -19.36
N GLN A 153 -22.06 7.17 -18.12
CA GLN A 153 -23.08 7.49 -17.11
C GLN A 153 -22.79 8.87 -16.52
N ASN A 154 -23.84 9.64 -16.31
CA ASN A 154 -23.79 10.99 -15.77
C ASN A 154 -23.10 11.00 -14.40
N VAL A 155 -21.82 11.36 -14.37
CA VAL A 155 -21.13 11.67 -13.13
C VAL A 155 -21.57 13.08 -12.72
N ARG A 156 -22.26 13.17 -11.60
CA ARG A 156 -22.82 14.44 -11.11
C ARG A 156 -21.73 15.51 -11.02
N GLY A 157 -21.94 16.62 -11.73
CA GLY A 157 -21.03 17.76 -11.72
C GLY A 157 -19.83 17.68 -12.65
N CYS A 158 -19.55 16.52 -13.28
CA CYS A 158 -18.47 16.37 -14.24
C CYS A 158 -18.92 16.65 -15.67
N LYS A 159 -18.07 17.34 -16.41
CA LYS A 159 -18.20 17.55 -17.85
C LYS A 159 -17.25 16.64 -18.61
N ASN A 160 -17.50 16.45 -19.91
CA ASN A 160 -16.60 15.65 -20.75
C ASN A 160 -15.15 16.16 -20.60
N LYS A 161 -14.21 15.25 -20.36
CA LYS A 161 -12.78 15.44 -20.08
C LYS A 161 -12.43 15.95 -18.67
N ASP A 162 -13.37 16.18 -17.78
CA ASP A 162 -13.05 16.45 -16.39
C ASP A 162 -12.35 15.25 -15.75
N MET A 163 -11.38 15.53 -14.91
CA MET A 163 -10.83 14.53 -13.98
C MET A 163 -11.85 14.31 -12.86
N ILE A 164 -12.18 13.07 -12.55
CA ILE A 164 -13.28 12.74 -11.65
C ILE A 164 -12.92 13.05 -10.19
N GLY A 165 -11.65 12.84 -9.80
CA GLY A 165 -11.19 13.07 -8.43
C GLY A 165 -11.31 11.84 -7.53
N ILE A 166 -11.40 10.63 -8.10
CA ILE A 166 -11.56 9.36 -7.38
C ILE A 166 -10.61 9.21 -6.19
N PRO A 167 -9.29 9.44 -6.31
CA PRO A 167 -8.37 9.26 -5.19
C PRO A 167 -8.78 10.07 -3.96
N TRP A 168 -9.14 11.34 -4.18
CA TRP A 168 -9.53 12.24 -3.10
C TRP A 168 -10.91 11.95 -2.55
N MET A 169 -11.87 11.51 -3.39
CA MET A 169 -13.19 11.05 -2.92
C MET A 169 -13.03 9.88 -1.95
N VAL A 170 -12.22 8.88 -2.32
CA VAL A 170 -11.92 7.74 -1.44
C VAL A 170 -11.19 8.18 -0.18
N ALA A 171 -10.15 9.03 -0.31
CA ALA A 171 -9.36 9.48 0.83
C ALA A 171 -10.22 10.25 1.86
N PHE A 172 -11.14 11.10 1.42
CA PHE A 172 -12.02 11.84 2.31
C PHE A 172 -13.09 10.94 2.92
N ALA A 173 -13.70 10.03 2.16
CA ALA A 173 -14.65 9.07 2.69
C ALA A 173 -14.04 8.19 3.80
N LEU A 174 -12.81 7.74 3.61
CA LEU A 174 -12.07 6.97 4.62
C LEU A 174 -11.74 7.82 5.85
N ARG A 175 -11.29 9.06 5.67
CA ARG A 175 -11.05 9.98 6.78
C ARG A 175 -12.33 10.23 7.57
N ASP A 176 -13.44 10.45 6.90
CA ASP A 176 -14.73 10.71 7.53
C ASP A 176 -15.29 9.47 8.25
N SER A 177 -14.87 8.25 7.84
CA SER A 177 -15.17 6.99 8.52
C SER A 177 -14.22 6.65 9.69
N GLY A 178 -13.31 7.56 10.06
CA GLY A 178 -12.47 7.43 11.26
C GLY A 178 -11.00 7.13 11.01
N TRP A 179 -10.56 6.93 9.76
CA TRP A 179 -9.14 6.78 9.45
C TRP A 179 -8.39 8.10 9.62
N TYR A 180 -7.16 8.03 10.09
CA TYR A 180 -6.21 9.15 10.00
C TYR A 180 -5.55 9.14 8.63
N LEU A 181 -5.85 10.12 7.78
CA LEU A 181 -5.11 10.36 6.53
C LEU A 181 -3.78 11.03 6.89
N ARG A 182 -2.67 10.29 6.80
CA ARG A 182 -1.35 10.73 7.29
C ARG A 182 -0.51 11.37 6.21
N SER A 183 -0.58 10.85 4.99
CA SER A 183 0.20 11.39 3.86
C SER A 183 -0.48 11.07 2.54
N ASP A 184 -0.32 11.95 1.59
CA ASP A 184 -0.47 11.71 0.16
C ASP A 184 0.91 11.63 -0.46
N ILE A 185 1.29 10.44 -0.89
CA ILE A 185 2.58 10.16 -1.51
C ILE A 185 2.36 10.06 -3.01
N ILE A 186 3.16 10.79 -3.76
CA ILE A 186 3.13 10.76 -5.22
C ILE A 186 4.09 9.68 -5.72
N TRP A 187 3.55 8.58 -6.21
CA TRP A 187 4.36 7.62 -6.94
C TRP A 187 4.55 8.11 -8.38
N GLN A 188 5.70 8.72 -8.64
CA GLN A 188 6.11 9.18 -9.96
C GLN A 188 6.71 8.01 -10.77
N LYS A 189 6.15 7.78 -11.96
CA LYS A 189 6.62 6.76 -12.91
C LYS A 189 7.63 7.38 -13.88
N GLY A 190 8.91 7.06 -13.71
CA GLY A 190 9.95 7.61 -14.60
C GLY A 190 9.86 7.11 -16.04
N ASN A 191 9.17 5.99 -16.26
CA ASN A 191 8.91 5.36 -17.55
C ASN A 191 7.41 5.27 -17.86
N ALA A 192 6.66 6.34 -17.55
CA ALA A 192 5.23 6.39 -17.85
C ALA A 192 4.95 6.16 -19.34
N MET A 193 3.91 5.36 -19.64
CA MET A 193 3.49 5.15 -21.02
C MET A 193 3.02 6.47 -21.62
N PRO A 194 3.39 6.78 -22.88
CA PRO A 194 2.90 7.97 -23.56
C PRO A 194 1.39 7.89 -23.75
N GLU A 195 0.70 9.01 -23.56
CA GLU A 195 -0.71 9.19 -23.84
C GLU A 195 -0.90 9.99 -25.12
N ASN A 196 -1.85 9.59 -25.94
CA ASN A 196 -2.20 10.38 -27.14
C ASN A 196 -3.17 11.52 -26.77
N VAL A 197 -2.75 12.41 -25.90
CA VAL A 197 -3.49 13.61 -25.48
C VAL A 197 -2.67 14.86 -25.81
N LYS A 198 -3.36 15.92 -26.24
CA LYS A 198 -2.71 17.17 -26.69
C LYS A 198 -3.18 18.41 -25.92
N ASP A 199 -4.17 18.24 -25.06
CA ASP A 199 -4.85 19.32 -24.33
C ASP A 199 -4.61 19.28 -22.81
N ARG A 200 -3.74 18.39 -22.35
CA ARG A 200 -3.23 18.29 -20.98
C ARG A 200 -1.88 17.56 -20.93
N PRO A 201 -1.11 17.69 -19.85
CA PRO A 201 0.08 16.87 -19.65
C PRO A 201 -0.25 15.37 -19.59
N THR A 202 0.69 14.53 -20.05
CA THR A 202 0.65 13.08 -19.86
C THR A 202 0.70 12.76 -18.38
N ARG A 203 -0.20 11.88 -17.92
CA ARG A 203 -0.19 11.41 -16.53
C ARG A 203 1.00 10.50 -16.29
N SER A 204 1.83 10.85 -15.32
CA SER A 204 3.04 10.10 -14.98
C SER A 204 3.11 9.71 -13.50
N TYR A 205 2.01 9.82 -12.75
CA TYR A 205 1.97 9.48 -11.33
C TYR A 205 0.67 8.82 -10.90
N GLU A 206 0.71 8.19 -9.75
CA GLU A 206 -0.44 7.74 -8.97
C GLU A 206 -0.30 8.17 -7.52
N HIS A 207 -1.41 8.15 -6.77
CA HIS A 207 -1.41 8.43 -5.35
C HIS A 207 -1.16 7.16 -4.54
N VAL A 208 -0.37 7.29 -3.48
CA VAL A 208 -0.25 6.28 -2.43
C VAL A 208 -0.60 6.97 -1.12
N PHE A 209 -1.83 6.77 -0.66
CA PHE A 209 -2.25 7.34 0.61
C PHE A 209 -1.79 6.47 1.76
N LEU A 210 -1.19 7.10 2.77
CA LEU A 210 -0.90 6.47 4.05
C LEU A 210 -2.03 6.79 5.04
N PHE A 211 -2.66 5.74 5.53
CA PHE A 211 -3.66 5.79 6.60
C PHE A 211 -3.19 5.05 7.85
N SER A 212 -3.77 5.42 9.00
CA SER A 212 -3.61 4.72 10.27
C SER A 212 -4.92 4.76 11.07
N LYS A 213 -5.04 3.89 12.08
CA LYS A 213 -6.20 3.89 13.00
C LYS A 213 -6.11 4.95 14.07
N SER A 214 -4.90 5.40 14.38
CA SER A 214 -4.67 6.37 15.45
C SER A 214 -3.54 7.33 15.09
N SER A 215 -3.35 8.37 15.91
CA SER A 215 -2.23 9.30 15.77
C SER A 215 -0.88 8.67 16.11
N ARG A 216 -0.88 7.52 16.80
CA ARG A 216 0.32 6.74 17.13
C ARG A 216 0.23 5.39 16.40
N TYR A 217 1.15 5.15 15.49
CA TYR A 217 1.19 3.95 14.66
C TYR A 217 2.64 3.55 14.40
N TYR A 218 2.83 2.33 13.93
CA TYR A 218 4.16 1.85 13.55
C TYR A 218 4.65 2.58 12.30
N TYR A 219 5.84 3.15 12.35
CA TYR A 219 6.49 3.73 11.17
C TYR A 219 8.00 3.73 11.34
N ASP A 220 8.70 2.91 10.57
CA ASP A 220 10.16 2.88 10.54
C ASP A 220 10.70 3.83 9.46
N ALA A 221 10.96 5.06 9.88
CA ALA A 221 11.52 6.08 9.00
C ALA A 221 12.95 5.75 8.57
N SER A 222 13.70 4.94 9.34
CA SER A 222 15.09 4.60 9.06
C SER A 222 15.19 3.58 7.93
N ALA A 223 14.24 2.65 7.86
CA ALA A 223 14.21 1.60 6.83
C ALA A 223 14.03 2.14 5.41
N ILE A 224 13.45 3.34 5.26
CA ILE A 224 13.24 3.98 3.96
C ILE A 224 13.95 5.33 3.82
N ALA A 225 14.92 5.61 4.71
CA ALA A 225 15.65 6.86 4.71
C ALA A 225 16.42 7.10 3.40
N GLU A 226 16.46 8.34 2.98
CA GLU A 226 17.15 8.77 1.75
C GLU A 226 18.50 9.39 2.09
N PRO A 227 19.55 9.18 1.27
CA PRO A 227 20.82 9.85 1.46
C PRO A 227 20.64 11.38 1.33
N ILE A 228 21.37 12.14 2.14
CA ILE A 228 21.41 13.60 2.01
C ILE A 228 22.19 14.03 0.77
N ALA A 229 21.83 15.18 0.18
CA ALA A 229 22.60 15.75 -0.91
C ALA A 229 24.02 16.10 -0.44
N SER A 230 25.01 15.90 -1.31
CA SER A 230 26.45 16.07 -1.02
C SER A 230 26.81 17.42 -0.38
N GLY A 231 26.14 18.49 -0.76
CA GLY A 231 26.34 19.83 -0.16
C GLY A 231 25.68 20.06 1.21
N THR A 232 24.81 19.13 1.66
CA THR A 232 24.04 19.35 2.89
C THR A 232 24.92 19.28 4.13
N ALA A 233 25.81 18.31 4.22
CA ALA A 233 26.76 18.19 5.32
C ALA A 233 27.64 19.44 5.43
N ALA A 234 28.20 19.92 4.31
CA ALA A 234 29.00 21.15 4.29
C ALA A 234 28.19 22.39 4.72
N ARG A 235 26.91 22.46 4.39
CA ARG A 235 26.03 23.54 4.84
C ARG A 235 25.77 23.48 6.34
N TYR A 236 25.60 22.32 6.92
CA TYR A 236 25.45 22.15 8.37
C TYR A 236 26.72 22.54 9.13
N MET A 237 27.89 22.15 8.61
CA MET A 237 29.19 22.49 9.21
C MET A 237 29.47 24.00 9.21
N ARG A 238 29.04 24.74 8.17
CA ARG A 238 29.24 26.20 8.11
C ARG A 238 28.41 26.98 9.12
N GLY A 239 27.41 26.37 9.73
CA GLY A 239 26.49 27.07 10.61
C GLY A 239 25.56 28.06 9.87
N ARG A 240 24.75 28.80 10.59
CA ARG A 240 23.93 29.88 10.06
C ARG A 240 24.61 31.21 10.27
N SER A 241 24.63 32.04 9.24
CA SER A 241 25.07 33.44 9.35
C SER A 241 24.11 34.21 10.27
N ASP A 242 24.64 35.06 11.12
CA ASP A 242 23.86 35.98 11.98
C ASP A 242 23.01 36.96 11.17
N SER A 243 23.34 37.16 9.88
CA SER A 243 22.58 37.98 8.92
C SER A 243 21.39 37.29 8.26
N ASN A 244 21.05 36.09 8.68
CA ASN A 244 19.90 35.38 8.11
C ASN A 244 18.60 36.10 8.49
N LYS A 245 17.89 36.65 7.47
CA LYS A 245 16.63 37.40 7.63
C LYS A 245 15.53 36.64 8.43
N TYR A 246 15.67 35.32 8.59
CA TYR A 246 14.76 34.49 9.39
C TYR A 246 15.23 34.30 10.84
N SER A 247 16.36 34.85 11.22
CA SER A 247 16.84 34.84 12.62
C SER A 247 16.35 36.03 13.43
N VAL A 248 15.74 37.03 12.79
CA VAL A 248 15.20 38.21 13.45
C VAL A 248 13.77 37.90 13.93
N ALA A 249 13.52 38.08 15.22
CA ALA A 249 12.19 38.02 15.80
C ALA A 249 11.27 39.03 15.10
N VAL A 250 10.12 38.59 14.59
CA VAL A 250 9.14 39.50 14.01
C VAL A 250 8.55 40.37 15.14
N PRO A 251 8.60 41.71 15.06
CA PRO A 251 8.00 42.55 16.09
C PRO A 251 6.49 42.22 16.21
N GLY A 252 6.02 41.95 17.43
CA GLY A 252 4.62 41.68 17.71
C GLY A 252 4.27 40.19 17.90
N GLN A 253 5.15 39.24 17.61
CA GLN A 253 5.02 37.89 18.10
C GLN A 253 5.67 37.81 19.49
N GLY A 254 4.84 37.58 20.51
CA GLY A 254 5.29 37.47 21.89
C GLY A 254 6.47 36.49 22.05
N ASN A 255 7.26 36.68 23.09
CA ASN A 255 8.47 35.93 23.45
C ASN A 255 8.26 34.41 23.62
N GLY A 256 7.61 33.75 22.68
CA GLY A 256 7.61 32.33 22.53
C GLY A 256 9.03 31.90 22.21
N LYS A 257 9.69 31.22 23.13
CA LYS A 257 10.97 30.53 22.90
C LYS A 257 10.77 29.67 21.65
N VAL A 258 11.32 30.10 20.50
CA VAL A 258 11.38 29.29 19.29
C VAL A 258 12.30 28.12 19.61
N GLN A 259 11.71 27.03 20.11
CA GLN A 259 12.45 25.82 20.41
C GLN A 259 12.82 25.13 19.12
N GLY A 260 14.09 24.99 18.90
CA GLY A 260 14.70 23.86 18.22
C GLY A 260 15.09 24.05 16.74
N ILE A 261 14.24 24.57 15.85
CA ILE A 261 14.52 24.48 14.39
C ILE A 261 15.28 25.71 13.87
N ASN A 262 15.12 26.87 14.48
CA ASN A 262 15.68 28.16 14.01
C ASN A 262 16.76 28.76 14.91
N ARG A 263 17.26 28.03 15.89
CA ARG A 263 18.38 28.52 16.72
C ARG A 263 19.62 28.68 15.84
N PRO A 264 20.26 29.90 15.82
CA PRO A 264 21.56 30.07 15.19
C PRO A 264 22.56 29.09 15.82
N ARG A 265 23.16 28.23 15.04
CA ARG A 265 24.21 27.32 15.51
C ARG A 265 25.55 28.00 15.23
N LYS A 266 26.39 28.11 16.26
CA LYS A 266 27.72 28.61 16.07
C LYS A 266 28.56 27.64 15.25
N GLN A 267 29.51 28.19 14.48
CA GLN A 267 30.46 27.36 13.73
C GLN A 267 31.21 26.45 14.70
N GLY A 268 31.28 25.15 14.46
CA GLY A 268 31.93 24.18 15.31
C GLY A 268 31.05 23.51 16.38
N GLU A 269 29.78 23.93 16.59
CA GLU A 269 28.86 23.26 17.53
C GLU A 269 28.41 21.85 17.06
N ILE A 270 28.58 21.49 15.77
CA ILE A 270 28.26 20.20 15.21
C ILE A 270 29.53 19.57 14.67
N LYS A 271 29.87 18.41 15.17
CA LYS A 271 30.94 17.59 14.61
C LYS A 271 30.43 16.92 13.33
N LYS A 272 31.35 16.63 12.39
CA LYS A 272 31.00 15.98 11.13
C LYS A 272 30.27 14.63 11.35
N ASP A 273 30.66 13.92 12.40
CA ASP A 273 30.13 12.60 12.77
C ASP A 273 28.71 12.69 13.38
N ASP A 274 28.29 13.88 13.86
CA ASP A 274 26.94 14.13 14.37
C ASP A 274 25.91 14.39 13.25
N ILE A 275 26.37 14.53 12.01
CA ILE A 275 25.49 14.80 10.86
C ILE A 275 25.07 13.46 10.28
N SER A 276 23.78 13.14 10.43
CA SER A 276 23.23 11.97 9.76
C SER A 276 23.49 12.03 8.26
N GLN A 277 23.99 10.94 7.68
CA GLN A 277 24.16 10.78 6.24
C GLN A 277 22.82 10.54 5.52
N TYR A 278 21.74 10.32 6.28
CA TYR A 278 20.42 10.02 5.82
C TYR A 278 19.39 11.02 6.35
N ARG A 279 18.34 11.20 5.62
CA ARG A 279 17.16 12.00 5.99
C ARG A 279 15.89 11.17 5.83
N ASN A 280 14.81 11.61 6.47
CA ASN A 280 13.49 11.00 6.23
C ASN A 280 13.13 11.04 4.74
N SER A 281 12.51 9.97 4.25
CA SER A 281 12.02 9.89 2.88
C SER A 281 11.02 11.01 2.59
N ARG A 282 11.11 11.59 1.40
CA ARG A 282 10.14 12.56 0.92
C ARG A 282 8.91 11.86 0.37
N ASP A 283 7.85 12.61 0.16
CA ASP A 283 6.54 12.16 -0.29
C ASP A 283 6.39 12.09 -1.83
N VAL A 284 7.46 12.27 -2.59
CA VAL A 284 7.50 12.01 -4.03
C VAL A 284 8.49 10.89 -4.30
N TRP A 285 7.97 9.74 -4.73
CA TRP A 285 8.75 8.52 -4.96
C TRP A 285 8.90 8.25 -6.46
N LEU A 286 10.11 8.39 -6.98
CA LEU A 286 10.42 8.03 -8.36
C LEU A 286 10.70 6.52 -8.43
N ILE A 287 9.72 5.75 -8.91
CA ILE A 287 9.80 4.29 -9.04
C ILE A 287 9.30 3.90 -10.42
N ASN A 288 10.16 3.27 -11.21
CA ASN A 288 9.78 2.80 -12.54
C ASN A 288 8.80 1.63 -12.48
N THR A 289 7.86 1.60 -13.41
CA THR A 289 7.04 0.42 -13.62
C THR A 289 7.89 -0.71 -14.19
N VAL A 290 7.60 -1.94 -13.77
CA VAL A 290 8.25 -3.15 -14.29
C VAL A 290 7.25 -3.86 -15.19
N ALA A 291 7.67 -4.18 -16.42
CA ALA A 291 6.85 -4.96 -17.31
C ALA A 291 6.69 -6.38 -16.73
N TYR A 292 5.47 -6.75 -16.39
CA TYR A 292 5.15 -8.11 -16.02
C TYR A 292 4.84 -8.94 -17.27
N ARG A 293 5.55 -10.05 -17.46
CA ARG A 293 5.42 -10.91 -18.65
C ARG A 293 4.23 -11.89 -18.57
N GLY A 294 3.56 -11.98 -17.43
CA GLY A 294 2.37 -12.82 -17.24
C GLY A 294 1.08 -12.14 -17.67
N ALA A 295 -0.03 -12.87 -17.61
CA ALA A 295 -1.36 -12.41 -18.04
C ALA A 295 -2.00 -11.32 -17.18
N HIS A 296 -1.31 -10.80 -16.13
CA HIS A 296 -1.83 -9.77 -15.23
C HIS A 296 -1.35 -8.37 -15.64
N PHE A 297 -2.30 -7.47 -15.90
CA PHE A 297 -2.04 -6.16 -16.54
C PHE A 297 -1.86 -4.97 -15.58
N ALA A 298 -1.95 -5.15 -14.26
CA ALA A 298 -2.07 -4.01 -13.34
C ALA A 298 -1.33 -4.13 -11.99
N ALA A 299 -0.26 -4.93 -11.92
CA ALA A 299 0.52 -5.01 -10.69
C ALA A 299 1.36 -3.74 -10.48
N PHE A 300 1.34 -3.18 -9.28
CA PHE A 300 2.33 -2.17 -8.90
C PHE A 300 3.73 -2.81 -8.76
N PRO A 301 4.82 -2.02 -8.93
CA PRO A 301 6.17 -2.58 -8.93
C PRO A 301 6.58 -3.07 -7.53
N PRO A 302 7.40 -4.14 -7.43
CA PRO A 302 7.89 -4.66 -6.16
C PRO A 302 8.55 -3.60 -5.26
N ASN A 303 9.29 -2.65 -5.86
CA ASN A 303 9.95 -1.57 -5.11
C ASN A 303 8.95 -0.61 -4.42
N LEU A 304 7.73 -0.45 -4.94
CA LEU A 304 6.69 0.31 -4.27
C LEU A 304 6.18 -0.43 -3.03
N ALA A 305 5.85 -1.72 -3.19
CA ALA A 305 5.46 -2.58 -2.07
C ALA A 305 6.55 -2.65 -1.01
N LEU A 306 7.80 -2.84 -1.42
CA LEU A 306 8.95 -2.90 -0.52
C LEU A 306 9.05 -1.66 0.36
N LYS A 307 8.96 -0.48 -0.22
CA LYS A 307 9.07 0.78 0.52
C LYS A 307 7.94 0.93 1.54
N CYS A 308 6.71 0.55 1.17
CA CYS A 308 5.56 0.55 2.09
C CYS A 308 5.70 -0.50 3.20
N ILE A 309 6.14 -1.72 2.87
CA ILE A 309 6.35 -2.82 3.84
C ILE A 309 7.42 -2.44 4.87
N LEU A 310 8.57 -1.99 4.41
CA LEU A 310 9.66 -1.63 5.30
C LEU A 310 9.30 -0.49 6.25
N ALA A 311 8.56 0.49 5.76
CA ALA A 311 8.11 1.61 6.59
C ALA A 311 6.96 1.25 7.53
N GLY A 312 6.00 0.43 7.08
CA GLY A 312 4.70 0.27 7.72
C GLY A 312 4.45 -1.06 8.41
N CYS A 313 5.31 -2.07 8.21
CA CYS A 313 5.14 -3.39 8.82
C CYS A 313 6.35 -3.79 9.67
N PRO A 314 6.18 -4.11 10.96
CA PRO A 314 7.28 -4.62 11.78
C PRO A 314 7.82 -5.96 11.22
N GLU A 315 9.05 -6.31 11.61
CA GLU A 315 9.60 -7.63 11.31
C GLU A 315 8.72 -8.74 11.89
N ASN A 316 8.53 -9.81 11.13
CA ASN A 316 7.60 -10.90 11.44
C ASN A 316 6.12 -10.50 11.54
N GLY A 317 5.76 -9.24 11.24
CA GLY A 317 4.38 -8.78 11.14
C GLY A 317 3.64 -9.40 9.95
N ILE A 318 2.30 -9.22 9.93
CA ILE A 318 1.44 -9.71 8.83
C ILE A 318 1.03 -8.54 7.93
N VAL A 319 1.33 -8.68 6.64
CA VAL A 319 0.87 -7.78 5.58
C VAL A 319 -0.37 -8.38 4.93
N ILE A 320 -1.46 -7.62 4.82
CA ILE A 320 -2.65 -8.03 4.07
C ILE A 320 -2.77 -7.22 2.77
N ASP A 321 -3.25 -7.89 1.72
CA ASP A 321 -3.67 -7.25 0.48
C ASP A 321 -5.03 -7.81 0.05
N PRO A 322 -6.13 -7.02 0.22
CA PRO A 322 -7.49 -7.46 -0.14
C PRO A 322 -7.74 -7.56 -1.66
N PHE A 323 -6.82 -7.07 -2.49
CA PHE A 323 -6.90 -7.10 -3.95
C PHE A 323 -5.58 -7.64 -4.52
N PHE A 324 -5.29 -8.90 -4.16
CA PHE A 324 -3.95 -9.49 -4.24
C PHE A 324 -3.38 -9.62 -5.66
N GLY A 325 -4.24 -9.77 -6.65
CA GLY A 325 -3.84 -9.89 -8.05
C GLY A 325 -2.77 -10.96 -8.27
N SER A 326 -1.66 -10.57 -8.88
CA SER A 326 -0.51 -11.47 -9.13
C SER A 326 0.42 -11.67 -7.93
N GLY A 327 0.05 -11.28 -6.72
CA GLY A 327 0.77 -11.59 -5.48
C GLY A 327 2.02 -10.76 -5.22
N THR A 328 2.15 -9.56 -5.79
CA THR A 328 3.35 -8.71 -5.58
C THR A 328 3.58 -8.40 -4.10
N THR A 329 2.52 -8.04 -3.38
CA THR A 329 2.59 -7.74 -1.94
C THR A 329 3.09 -8.93 -1.13
N GLY A 330 2.54 -10.12 -1.39
CA GLY A 330 2.93 -11.35 -0.66
C GLY A 330 4.36 -11.78 -0.96
N MET A 331 4.78 -11.73 -2.22
CA MET A 331 6.15 -12.02 -2.62
C MET A 331 7.15 -11.13 -1.89
N VAL A 332 6.93 -9.81 -1.93
CA VAL A 332 7.83 -8.84 -1.30
C VAL A 332 7.81 -8.96 0.23
N ALA A 333 6.66 -9.22 0.83
CA ALA A 333 6.56 -9.47 2.28
C ALA A 333 7.39 -10.67 2.70
N ALA A 334 7.24 -11.81 2.02
CA ALA A 334 7.98 -13.04 2.30
C ALA A 334 9.50 -12.89 2.12
N GLU A 335 9.93 -12.22 1.05
CA GLU A 335 11.35 -11.93 0.78
C GLU A 335 11.99 -11.06 1.86
N ASN A 336 11.19 -10.27 2.59
CA ASN A 336 11.67 -9.31 3.59
C ASN A 336 11.31 -9.72 5.04
N GLY A 337 11.07 -11.00 5.31
CA GLY A 337 10.84 -11.52 6.66
C GLY A 337 9.51 -11.09 7.28
N ARG A 338 8.51 -10.77 6.46
CA ARG A 338 7.12 -10.54 6.90
C ARG A 338 6.25 -11.68 6.41
N ARG A 339 5.18 -11.93 7.12
CA ARG A 339 4.12 -12.85 6.70
C ARG A 339 3.09 -12.09 5.88
N TYR A 340 2.25 -12.81 5.15
CA TYR A 340 1.22 -12.16 4.33
C TYR A 340 -0.08 -12.93 4.32
N ILE A 341 -1.15 -12.23 3.96
CA ILE A 341 -2.47 -12.76 3.62
C ILE A 341 -2.89 -12.05 2.34
N GLY A 342 -3.10 -12.81 1.26
CA GLY A 342 -3.63 -12.29 0.01
C GLY A 342 -5.07 -12.70 -0.17
N ILE A 343 -5.97 -11.78 -0.54
CA ILE A 343 -7.34 -12.10 -0.91
C ILE A 343 -7.52 -11.75 -2.38
N GLU A 344 -8.02 -12.70 -3.16
CA GLU A 344 -8.21 -12.52 -4.59
C GLU A 344 -9.49 -13.21 -5.07
N LEU A 345 -10.31 -12.47 -5.80
CA LEU A 345 -11.58 -12.96 -6.29
C LEU A 345 -11.41 -13.90 -7.51
N ASN A 346 -10.43 -13.60 -8.37
CA ASN A 346 -10.19 -14.36 -9.58
C ASN A 346 -9.30 -15.59 -9.31
N PRO A 347 -9.81 -16.83 -9.47
CA PRO A 347 -9.05 -18.05 -9.20
C PRO A 347 -7.79 -18.19 -10.07
N GLU A 348 -7.81 -17.68 -11.32
CA GLU A 348 -6.63 -17.72 -12.19
C GLU A 348 -5.50 -16.85 -11.63
N TYR A 349 -5.84 -15.71 -11.01
CA TYR A 349 -4.85 -14.85 -10.38
C TYR A 349 -4.33 -15.45 -9.07
N CYS A 350 -5.15 -16.20 -8.34
CA CYS A 350 -4.69 -16.97 -7.17
C CYS A 350 -3.61 -17.97 -7.55
N ILE A 351 -3.83 -18.73 -8.64
CA ILE A 351 -2.86 -19.71 -9.16
C ILE A 351 -1.56 -18.99 -9.58
N LEU A 352 -1.68 -17.93 -10.35
CA LEU A 352 -0.54 -17.12 -10.79
C LEU A 352 0.27 -16.55 -9.61
N ALA A 353 -0.40 -16.06 -8.59
CA ALA A 353 0.23 -15.55 -7.38
C ALA A 353 0.92 -16.67 -6.59
N ALA A 354 0.29 -17.83 -6.45
CA ALA A 354 0.85 -18.99 -5.77
C ALA A 354 2.13 -19.48 -6.46
N GLU A 355 2.12 -19.60 -7.78
CA GLU A 355 3.30 -19.97 -8.56
C GLU A 355 4.45 -18.97 -8.37
N ARG A 356 4.12 -17.67 -8.43
CA ARG A 356 5.11 -16.58 -8.29
C ARG A 356 5.78 -16.53 -6.92
N ILE A 357 5.06 -16.89 -5.86
CA ILE A 357 5.58 -16.86 -4.49
C ILE A 357 6.28 -18.19 -4.10
N GLY A 358 6.22 -19.20 -4.97
CA GLY A 358 6.94 -20.47 -4.76
C GLY A 358 6.08 -21.60 -4.22
N GLY A 359 4.80 -21.68 -4.60
CA GLY A 359 3.90 -22.80 -4.29
C GLY A 359 3.22 -22.65 -2.93
N VAL A 360 2.34 -21.67 -2.81
CA VAL A 360 1.60 -21.32 -1.59
C VAL A 360 0.23 -21.98 -1.61
N GLN A 361 -0.31 -22.26 -0.43
CA GLN A 361 -1.66 -22.79 -0.26
C GLN A 361 -2.71 -21.74 -0.68
N ILE A 362 -3.68 -22.18 -1.50
CA ILE A 362 -4.89 -21.43 -1.83
C ILE A 362 -6.03 -21.99 -0.99
N GLU A 363 -6.73 -21.13 -0.27
CA GLU A 363 -7.94 -21.45 0.52
C GLU A 363 -9.18 -20.92 -0.23
N HIS A 364 -10.31 -21.61 -0.12
CA HIS A 364 -11.57 -21.31 -0.82
C HIS A 364 -12.69 -20.93 0.15
#